data_27c7862339f3dd35e09a1229f686b512
#
_entry.id   27c7862339f3dd35e09a1229f686b512
#
_cell.length_a   1.000
_cell.length_b   1.000
_cell.length_c   1.000
_cell.angle_alpha   90.00
_cell.angle_beta   90.00
_cell.angle_gamma   90.00
#
_symmetry.space_group_name_H-M   'P 1'
#
loop_
_entity.id
_entity.type
_entity.pdbx_description
1 polymer ?
#
loop_
_entity_poly.entity_id
_entity_poly.type
_entity_poly.pdbx_seq_one_letter_code
_entity_poly.pdbx_strand_id
1 'polypeptide(L)'
;MTLKHALAACAAIAVVALGTAVARADDSAANQAYKEIEAAYGFVPTFMKMYPEKGIAGVWMLTKAMEVENGALDAKTKSLINIAVAAQIPCRYCVWLDTKMAKDQGATDAEIAEAVVQAGLTRHWSAFLNGMQVDFDTFKAEFEATPAN
;
A
#
# COMPACT_ATOMS: atom_id res chain seq x y z
N MET A 1 -31.42 1.20 -82.62
CA MET A 1 -32.02 2.25 -81.83
C MET A 1 -31.72 1.94 -80.36
N THR A 2 -30.93 2.73 -79.81
CA THR A 2 -30.20 2.51 -78.52
C THR A 2 -30.83 3.33 -77.41
N LEU A 3 -31.17 2.69 -76.33
CA LEU A 3 -31.63 3.40 -75.15
C LEU A 3 -30.62 3.16 -74.03
N LYS A 4 -29.92 4.23 -73.68
CA LYS A 4 -28.95 4.28 -72.57
C LYS A 4 -29.69 4.48 -71.25
N HIS A 5 -29.58 3.57 -70.38
CA HIS A 5 -30.02 3.75 -68.97
C HIS A 5 -28.84 4.07 -68.10
N ALA A 6 -28.83 5.27 -67.57
CA ALA A 6 -27.87 5.70 -66.54
C ALA A 6 -28.35 5.21 -65.18
N LEU A 7 -27.58 4.37 -64.53
CA LEU A 7 -27.77 4.00 -63.15
C LEU A 7 -27.01 5.01 -62.27
N ALA A 8 -27.75 5.79 -61.51
CA ALA A 8 -27.19 6.63 -60.44
C ALA A 8 -26.96 5.75 -59.20
N ALA A 9 -25.69 5.52 -58.84
CA ALA A 9 -25.32 4.89 -57.59
C ALA A 9 -25.32 5.91 -56.48
N CYS A 10 -26.27 5.84 -55.54
CA CYS A 10 -26.23 6.59 -54.31
C CYS A 10 -25.25 5.90 -53.34
N ALA A 11 -24.05 6.47 -53.16
CA ALA A 11 -23.13 6.06 -52.11
C ALA A 11 -23.59 6.68 -50.79
N ALA A 12 -24.15 5.84 -49.92
CA ALA A 12 -24.41 6.22 -48.53
C ALA A 12 -23.10 6.23 -47.74
N ILE A 13 -22.58 7.41 -47.41
CA ILE A 13 -21.44 7.58 -46.52
C ILE A 13 -21.96 7.39 -45.09
N ALA A 14 -21.70 6.24 -44.50
CA ALA A 14 -21.90 6.06 -43.07
C ALA A 14 -20.78 6.77 -42.31
N VAL A 15 -21.08 7.95 -41.74
CA VAL A 15 -20.20 8.62 -40.79
C VAL A 15 -20.28 7.85 -39.48
N VAL A 16 -19.29 6.97 -39.25
CA VAL A 16 -19.06 6.40 -37.92
C VAL A 16 -18.50 7.50 -37.05
N ALA A 17 -19.34 8.12 -36.24
CA ALA A 17 -18.91 9.01 -35.17
C ALA A 17 -18.22 8.15 -34.12
N LEU A 18 -16.87 8.05 -34.16
CA LEU A 18 -16.08 7.63 -33.00
C LEU A 18 -16.26 8.70 -31.94
N GLY A 19 -17.22 8.48 -31.05
CA GLY A 19 -17.32 9.23 -29.81
C GLY A 19 -16.08 8.92 -28.98
N THR A 20 -15.07 9.77 -29.05
CA THR A 20 -14.02 9.79 -28.03
C THR A 20 -14.70 10.17 -26.73
N ALA A 21 -14.91 9.19 -25.86
CA ALA A 21 -15.30 9.45 -24.49
C ALA A 21 -14.15 10.28 -23.87
N VAL A 22 -14.32 11.57 -23.85
CA VAL A 22 -13.50 12.46 -23.04
C VAL A 22 -13.83 12.07 -21.61
N ALA A 23 -12.97 11.24 -20.99
CA ALA A 23 -13.06 10.98 -19.56
C ALA A 23 -13.11 12.35 -18.87
N ARG A 24 -14.22 12.62 -18.18
CA ARG A 24 -14.35 13.85 -17.40
C ARG A 24 -13.21 13.89 -16.42
N ALA A 25 -12.62 15.06 -16.22
CA ALA A 25 -11.54 15.29 -15.25
C ALA A 25 -11.90 14.79 -13.83
N ASP A 26 -13.19 14.58 -13.56
CA ASP A 26 -13.75 14.06 -12.31
C ASP A 26 -13.66 12.52 -12.17
N ASP A 27 -13.37 11.79 -13.24
CA ASP A 27 -13.28 10.31 -13.27
C ASP A 27 -11.83 9.79 -13.34
N SER A 28 -10.84 10.63 -13.02
CA SER A 28 -9.45 10.18 -12.98
C SER A 28 -9.25 9.14 -11.89
N ALA A 29 -8.31 8.19 -12.08
CA ALA A 29 -7.95 7.20 -11.07
C ALA A 29 -7.50 7.85 -9.75
N ALA A 30 -6.89 9.04 -9.82
CA ALA A 30 -6.51 9.81 -8.64
C ALA A 30 -7.75 10.32 -7.89
N ASN A 31 -8.75 10.87 -8.59
CA ASN A 31 -9.98 11.34 -7.95
C ASN A 31 -10.77 10.21 -7.31
N GLN A 32 -10.80 9.03 -7.96
CA GLN A 32 -11.39 7.84 -7.36
C GLN A 32 -10.65 7.43 -6.09
N ALA A 33 -9.32 7.42 -6.10
CA ALA A 33 -8.52 7.14 -4.92
C ALA A 33 -8.80 8.15 -3.78
N TYR A 34 -8.91 9.44 -4.07
CA TYR A 34 -9.25 10.44 -3.04
C TYR A 34 -10.64 10.24 -2.45
N LYS A 35 -11.63 9.87 -3.23
CA LYS A 35 -12.98 9.51 -2.73
C LYS A 35 -12.92 8.31 -1.77
N GLU A 36 -12.15 7.28 -2.12
CA GLU A 36 -11.97 6.10 -1.28
C GLU A 36 -11.17 6.40 0.01
N ILE A 37 -10.13 7.24 -0.08
CA ILE A 37 -9.36 7.70 1.08
C ILE A 37 -10.26 8.49 2.04
N GLU A 38 -11.08 9.39 1.51
CA GLU A 38 -12.02 10.15 2.31
C GLU A 38 -13.07 9.25 2.98
N ALA A 39 -13.57 8.25 2.26
CA ALA A 39 -14.49 7.27 2.83
C ALA A 39 -13.86 6.43 3.95
N ALA A 40 -12.56 6.08 3.83
CA ALA A 40 -11.85 5.27 4.81
C ALA A 40 -11.45 6.06 6.07
N TYR A 41 -11.00 7.30 5.91
CA TYR A 41 -10.44 8.10 7.01
C TYR A 41 -11.33 9.26 7.48
N GLY A 42 -12.44 9.55 6.79
CA GLY A 42 -13.31 10.70 7.03
C GLY A 42 -12.76 12.02 6.45
N PHE A 43 -11.56 12.01 5.87
CA PHE A 43 -10.92 13.15 5.21
C PHE A 43 -9.78 12.67 4.32
N VAL A 44 -9.31 13.51 3.40
CA VAL A 44 -8.08 13.22 2.63
C VAL A 44 -6.90 13.90 3.33
N PRO A 45 -5.94 13.13 3.91
CA PRO A 45 -4.75 13.69 4.57
C PRO A 45 -3.92 14.57 3.62
N THR A 46 -3.37 15.67 4.14
CA THR A 46 -2.61 16.63 3.32
C THR A 46 -1.43 15.98 2.62
N PHE A 47 -0.71 15.07 3.28
CA PHE A 47 0.43 14.38 2.68
C PHE A 47 0.04 13.51 1.46
N MET A 48 -1.16 12.95 1.45
CA MET A 48 -1.68 12.19 0.30
C MET A 48 -2.01 13.09 -0.89
N LYS A 49 -2.45 14.34 -0.62
CA LYS A 49 -2.64 15.35 -1.67
C LYS A 49 -1.33 15.86 -2.28
N MET A 50 -0.22 15.72 -1.54
CA MET A 50 1.13 16.05 -2.02
C MET A 50 1.77 14.91 -2.82
N TYR A 51 1.16 13.72 -2.79
CA TYR A 51 1.67 12.58 -3.55
C TYR A 51 1.47 12.82 -5.06
N PRO A 52 2.42 12.40 -5.92
CA PRO A 52 2.26 12.56 -7.36
C PRO A 52 0.94 11.94 -7.86
N GLU A 53 0.16 12.73 -8.62
CA GLU A 53 -1.18 12.32 -9.09
C GLU A 53 -1.18 10.97 -9.82
N LYS A 54 -0.15 10.71 -10.63
CA LYS A 54 0.00 9.44 -11.37
C LYS A 54 0.22 8.22 -10.47
N GLY A 55 0.64 8.43 -9.22
CA GLY A 55 0.99 7.36 -8.29
C GLY A 55 -0.05 7.13 -7.19
N ILE A 56 -0.89 8.12 -6.87
CA ILE A 56 -1.77 8.05 -5.70
C ILE A 56 -2.75 6.87 -5.76
N ALA A 57 -3.29 6.55 -6.91
CA ALA A 57 -4.21 5.41 -7.07
C ALA A 57 -3.52 4.07 -6.76
N GLY A 58 -2.28 3.89 -7.23
CA GLY A 58 -1.52 2.67 -6.99
C GLY A 58 -1.12 2.50 -5.53
N VAL A 59 -0.59 3.56 -4.90
CA VAL A 59 -0.21 3.49 -3.47
C VAL A 59 -1.44 3.34 -2.57
N TRP A 60 -2.56 3.97 -2.92
CA TRP A 60 -3.81 3.80 -2.18
C TRP A 60 -4.34 2.37 -2.28
N MET A 61 -4.33 1.77 -3.47
CA MET A 61 -4.76 0.38 -3.66
C MET A 61 -3.94 -0.57 -2.76
N LEU A 62 -2.62 -0.41 -2.70
CA LEU A 62 -1.75 -1.19 -1.82
C LEU A 62 -2.07 -0.93 -0.34
N THR A 63 -2.19 0.34 0.06
CA THR A 63 -2.50 0.73 1.45
C THR A 63 -3.85 0.15 1.89
N LYS A 64 -4.86 0.28 1.04
CA LYS A 64 -6.21 -0.23 1.32
C LYS A 64 -6.19 -1.74 1.53
N ALA A 65 -5.55 -2.48 0.64
CA ALA A 65 -5.46 -3.94 0.74
C ALA A 65 -4.67 -4.41 1.96
N MET A 66 -3.61 -3.68 2.37
CA MET A 66 -2.75 -4.11 3.46
C MET A 66 -3.18 -3.56 4.83
N GLU A 67 -3.65 -2.31 4.90
CA GLU A 67 -3.89 -1.63 6.17
C GLU A 67 -5.39 -1.51 6.51
N VAL A 68 -6.27 -1.34 5.51
CA VAL A 68 -7.69 -1.08 5.73
C VAL A 68 -8.53 -2.36 5.70
N GLU A 69 -8.27 -3.24 4.75
CA GLU A 69 -9.01 -4.48 4.57
C GLU A 69 -8.52 -5.59 5.52
N ASN A 70 -9.40 -6.55 5.80
CA ASN A 70 -9.03 -7.74 6.56
C ASN A 70 -8.02 -8.59 5.79
N GLY A 71 -6.99 -9.09 6.48
CA GLY A 71 -5.95 -9.92 5.93
C GLY A 71 -5.57 -11.05 6.88
N ALA A 72 -4.43 -11.71 6.63
CA ALA A 72 -3.91 -12.77 7.48
C ALA A 72 -3.52 -12.29 8.89
N LEU A 73 -3.14 -11.01 9.00
CA LEU A 73 -2.85 -10.37 10.29
C LEU A 73 -4.02 -9.45 10.66
N ASP A 74 -4.39 -9.43 11.93
CA ASP A 74 -5.36 -8.47 12.44
C ASP A 74 -4.78 -7.04 12.50
N ALA A 75 -5.66 -6.06 12.60
CA ALA A 75 -5.28 -4.64 12.54
C ALA A 75 -4.33 -4.22 13.68
N LYS A 76 -4.52 -4.77 14.90
CA LYS A 76 -3.63 -4.49 16.03
C LYS A 76 -2.23 -5.01 15.77
N THR A 77 -2.10 -6.25 15.30
CA THR A 77 -0.81 -6.86 14.94
C THR A 77 -0.10 -6.06 13.85
N LYS A 78 -0.80 -5.66 12.79
CA LYS A 78 -0.24 -4.79 11.74
C LYS A 78 0.32 -3.49 12.31
N SER A 79 -0.44 -2.81 13.18
CA SER A 79 0.00 -1.55 13.80
C SER A 79 1.22 -1.75 14.72
N LEU A 80 1.30 -2.85 15.48
CA LEU A 80 2.48 -3.16 16.31
C LEU A 80 3.73 -3.43 15.47
N ILE A 81 3.59 -4.13 14.34
CA ILE A 81 4.68 -4.32 13.38
C ILE A 81 5.13 -2.97 12.81
N ASN A 82 4.19 -2.13 12.41
CA ASN A 82 4.48 -0.80 11.85
C ASN A 82 5.24 0.08 12.86
N ILE A 83 4.83 0.09 14.13
CA ILE A 83 5.57 0.80 15.20
C ILE A 83 7.00 0.27 15.34
N ALA A 84 7.17 -1.06 15.36
CA ALA A 84 8.49 -1.68 15.46
C ALA A 84 9.41 -1.24 14.30
N VAL A 85 8.90 -1.24 13.07
CA VAL A 85 9.62 -0.76 11.88
C VAL A 85 9.87 0.75 11.96
N ALA A 86 8.85 1.54 12.32
CA ALA A 86 8.95 3.00 12.44
C ALA A 86 10.02 3.45 13.42
N ALA A 87 10.18 2.72 14.54
CA ALA A 87 11.22 2.97 15.53
C ALA A 87 12.64 2.71 14.97
N GLN A 88 12.80 1.75 14.05
CA GLN A 88 14.09 1.43 13.44
C GLN A 88 14.52 2.43 12.35
N ILE A 89 13.56 2.99 11.60
CA ILE A 89 13.81 3.97 10.52
C ILE A 89 13.71 5.43 10.98
N PRO A 90 13.73 5.72 12.25
CA PRO A 90 13.34 6.90 13.04
C PRO A 90 12.32 7.83 12.37
N CYS A 91 11.17 7.25 11.95
CA CYS A 91 10.08 7.99 11.33
C CYS A 91 9.10 8.53 12.39
N ARG A 92 9.27 9.76 12.85
CA ARG A 92 8.41 10.34 13.88
C ARG A 92 6.93 10.40 13.50
N TYR A 93 6.62 10.58 12.22
CA TYR A 93 5.23 10.61 11.72
C TYR A 93 4.59 9.23 11.82
N CYS A 94 5.33 8.18 11.42
CA CYS A 94 4.89 6.81 11.49
C CYS A 94 4.73 6.38 12.95
N VAL A 95 5.72 6.63 13.82
CA VAL A 95 5.64 6.31 15.26
C VAL A 95 4.38 6.90 15.88
N TRP A 96 4.08 8.17 15.60
CA TRP A 96 2.88 8.82 16.15
C TRP A 96 1.60 8.19 15.61
N LEU A 97 1.49 8.04 14.28
CA LEU A 97 0.29 7.54 13.61
C LEU A 97 0.03 6.08 13.97
N ASP A 98 1.07 5.23 13.87
CA ASP A 98 0.93 3.80 14.12
C ASP A 98 0.64 3.52 15.60
N THR A 99 1.20 4.32 16.53
CA THR A 99 0.86 4.26 17.96
C THR A 99 -0.62 4.59 18.19
N LYS A 100 -1.12 5.64 17.54
CA LYS A 100 -2.54 5.98 17.60
C LYS A 100 -3.41 4.86 17.06
N MET A 101 -3.09 4.35 15.88
CA MET A 101 -3.84 3.25 15.25
C MET A 101 -3.82 1.98 16.11
N ALA A 102 -2.68 1.62 16.69
CA ALA A 102 -2.57 0.49 17.59
C ALA A 102 -3.52 0.63 18.81
N LYS A 103 -3.56 1.80 19.43
CA LYS A 103 -4.45 2.10 20.55
C LYS A 103 -5.92 2.05 20.13
N ASP A 104 -6.27 2.62 18.97
CA ASP A 104 -7.62 2.55 18.42
C ASP A 104 -8.06 1.09 18.16
N GLN A 105 -7.09 0.19 17.88
CA GLN A 105 -7.32 -1.26 17.74
C GLN A 105 -7.18 -2.06 19.04
N GLY A 106 -7.12 -1.38 20.19
CA GLY A 106 -7.10 -1.99 21.50
C GLY A 106 -5.73 -2.48 21.98
N ALA A 107 -4.63 -1.98 21.40
CA ALA A 107 -3.31 -2.27 21.94
C ALA A 107 -3.07 -1.52 23.26
N THR A 108 -2.50 -2.22 24.22
CA THR A 108 -2.07 -1.64 25.50
C THR A 108 -0.71 -0.94 25.35
N ASP A 109 -0.38 -0.07 26.30
CA ASP A 109 0.94 0.56 26.36
C ASP A 109 2.06 -0.50 26.55
N ALA A 110 1.76 -1.60 27.23
CA ALA A 110 2.71 -2.70 27.41
C ALA A 110 2.99 -3.43 26.09
N GLU A 111 1.97 -3.75 25.29
CA GLU A 111 2.15 -4.37 23.96
C GLU A 111 2.95 -3.47 23.01
N ILE A 112 2.69 -2.16 23.03
CA ILE A 112 3.44 -1.18 22.24
C ILE A 112 4.91 -1.14 22.69
N ALA A 113 5.16 -1.07 23.99
CA ALA A 113 6.52 -1.06 24.54
C ALA A 113 7.27 -2.35 24.18
N GLU A 114 6.62 -3.50 24.27
CA GLU A 114 7.20 -4.79 23.91
C GLU A 114 7.56 -4.85 22.41
N ALA A 115 6.68 -4.39 21.52
CA ALA A 115 6.97 -4.34 20.08
C ALA A 115 8.22 -3.50 19.77
N VAL A 116 8.38 -2.35 20.44
CA VAL A 116 9.57 -1.49 20.28
C VAL A 116 10.83 -2.16 20.84
N VAL A 117 10.73 -2.82 21.99
CA VAL A 117 11.86 -3.56 22.58
C VAL A 117 12.28 -4.71 21.69
N GLN A 118 11.34 -5.48 21.12
CA GLN A 118 11.65 -6.58 20.19
C GLN A 118 12.41 -6.07 18.94
N ALA A 119 11.99 -4.93 18.39
CA ALA A 119 12.73 -4.31 17.30
C ALA A 119 14.18 -3.95 17.70
N GLY A 120 14.34 -3.39 18.90
CA GLY A 120 15.67 -3.07 19.48
C GLY A 120 16.54 -4.30 19.69
N LEU A 121 15.98 -5.39 20.20
CA LEU A 121 16.69 -6.67 20.38
C LEU A 121 17.15 -7.27 19.05
N THR A 122 16.31 -7.28 18.03
CA THR A 122 16.70 -7.75 16.69
C THR A 122 17.89 -6.95 16.15
N ARG A 123 17.87 -5.62 16.33
CA ARG A 123 18.97 -4.76 15.92
C ARG A 123 20.25 -5.01 16.74
N HIS A 124 20.11 -5.22 18.04
CA HIS A 124 21.23 -5.55 18.93
C HIS A 124 21.94 -6.81 18.44
N TRP A 125 21.21 -7.89 18.25
CA TRP A 125 21.79 -9.16 17.78
C TRP A 125 22.36 -9.04 16.38
N SER A 126 21.70 -8.33 15.47
CA SER A 126 22.23 -8.07 14.14
C SER A 126 23.58 -7.34 14.21
N ALA A 127 23.70 -6.30 15.04
CA ALA A 127 24.96 -5.58 15.21
C ALA A 127 26.06 -6.46 15.80
N PHE A 128 25.74 -7.25 16.82
CA PHE A 128 26.69 -8.16 17.47
C PHE A 128 27.17 -9.27 16.53
N LEU A 129 26.25 -10.02 15.93
CA LEU A 129 26.58 -11.15 15.06
C LEU A 129 27.41 -10.72 13.85
N ASN A 130 27.01 -9.62 13.19
CA ASN A 130 27.76 -9.08 12.06
C ASN A 130 29.10 -8.46 12.49
N GLY A 131 29.12 -7.73 13.60
CA GLY A 131 30.34 -7.09 14.11
C GLY A 131 31.38 -8.09 14.56
N MET A 132 30.96 -9.21 15.14
CA MET A 132 31.82 -10.33 15.54
C MET A 132 32.12 -11.31 14.40
N GLN A 133 31.55 -11.08 13.20
CA GLN A 133 31.75 -11.93 12.02
C GLN A 133 31.46 -13.41 12.32
N VAL A 134 30.35 -13.67 13.04
CA VAL A 134 29.93 -15.03 13.37
C VAL A 134 29.66 -15.79 12.07
N ASP A 135 30.25 -16.99 11.95
CA ASP A 135 30.05 -17.82 10.77
C ASP A 135 28.59 -18.27 10.65
N PHE A 136 27.98 -17.93 9.53
CA PHE A 136 26.54 -18.13 9.32
C PHE A 136 26.16 -19.61 9.22
N ASP A 137 26.99 -20.45 8.60
CA ASP A 137 26.68 -21.86 8.41
C ASP A 137 26.79 -22.61 9.75
N THR A 138 27.76 -22.27 10.56
CA THR A 138 27.89 -22.78 11.94
C THR A 138 26.68 -22.34 12.78
N PHE A 139 26.36 -21.04 12.78
CA PHE A 139 25.21 -20.53 13.51
C PHE A 139 23.91 -21.24 13.13
N LYS A 140 23.66 -21.42 11.84
CA LYS A 140 22.48 -22.12 11.33
C LYS A 140 22.43 -23.58 11.78
N ALA A 141 23.54 -24.29 11.65
CA ALA A 141 23.64 -25.72 12.02
C ALA A 141 23.37 -25.97 13.52
N GLU A 142 23.81 -25.06 14.40
CA GLU A 142 23.55 -25.13 15.84
C GLU A 142 22.05 -25.10 16.17
N PHE A 143 21.29 -24.22 15.51
CA PHE A 143 19.84 -24.09 15.71
C PHE A 143 19.03 -25.20 15.01
N GLU A 144 19.50 -25.69 13.85
CA GLU A 144 18.88 -26.86 13.19
C GLU A 144 19.09 -28.17 13.95
N ALA A 145 20.21 -28.32 14.65
CA ALA A 145 20.50 -29.48 15.47
C ALA A 145 19.73 -29.52 16.80
N THR A 146 19.20 -28.36 17.25
CA THR A 146 18.48 -28.24 18.52
C THR A 146 16.99 -28.40 18.30
N PRO A 147 16.30 -29.42 18.88
CA PRO A 147 14.84 -29.52 18.78
C PRO A 147 14.17 -28.27 19.35
N ALA A 148 13.15 -27.75 18.66
CA ALA A 148 12.29 -26.70 19.22
C ALA A 148 11.59 -27.25 20.47
N ASN A 149 11.76 -26.56 21.61
CA ASN A 149 11.07 -26.86 22.87
C ASN A 149 9.58 -26.49 22.78
#